data_c8d31aa0cd7a9a5796c7b257eaac498d
#
_entry.id   c8d31aa0cd7a9a5796c7b257eaac498d
#
_cell.length_a   1.000
_cell.length_b   1.000
_cell.length_c   1.000
_cell.angle_alpha   90.00
_cell.angle_beta   90.00
_cell.angle_gamma   90.00
#
_symmetry.space_group_name_H-M   'P 1'
#
loop_
_entity.id
_entity.type
_entity.pdbx_description
1 polymer ?
#
loop_
_entity_poly.entity_id
_entity_poly.type
_entity_poly.pdbx_seq_one_letter_code
_entity_poly.pdbx_strand_id
1 'polypeptide(L)'
;MSNKITGINLIHIGFHKTASTLMQEIIFKENENLNLLNSKDEKKDLWFYRNFININAHEFSKNFFMAEFDKKFSLEENNKNTKILNILSDENLSGDPFSGIDSYIMMNRIFNCFENPKILIVIRNQLDMLISLYSNFINNGGTKSFEAWISGPETRWGMILKKLNYLQIIKDYQELFTEKNVKVICYENLWNSDNGLASFFKEFEINLNFANNYKPLNRGRSLFLNKIFAFLNFIENKFLRKIMFKYLNNKPSLNDRKFVKEKISGQFSKIISNNKELEKFLNFNLPKKYFD
;
A
#
# COMPACT_ATOMS: atom_id res chain seq x y z
N MET A 1 23.33 -19.76 14.22
CA MET A 1 23.08 -18.73 13.19
C MET A 1 21.64 -18.87 12.76
N SER A 2 20.83 -17.83 12.85
CA SER A 2 19.44 -17.93 12.40
C SER A 2 19.44 -17.93 10.87
N ASN A 3 19.14 -19.07 10.25
CA ASN A 3 18.94 -19.10 8.81
C ASN A 3 17.77 -18.17 8.48
N LYS A 4 18.00 -17.23 7.55
CA LYS A 4 16.98 -16.40 6.95
C LYS A 4 16.95 -16.69 5.45
N ILE A 5 15.80 -16.46 4.81
CA ILE A 5 15.67 -16.56 3.36
C ILE A 5 16.56 -15.50 2.72
N THR A 6 17.50 -15.94 1.92
CA THR A 6 18.40 -15.09 1.12
C THR A 6 17.81 -14.85 -0.26
N GLY A 7 18.34 -13.88 -1.00
CA GLY A 7 17.96 -13.66 -2.40
C GLY A 7 16.67 -12.86 -2.65
N ILE A 8 15.94 -12.45 -1.59
CA ILE A 8 14.87 -11.45 -1.72
C ILE A 8 15.49 -10.06 -1.73
N ASN A 9 15.40 -9.37 -2.86
CA ASN A 9 16.04 -8.07 -3.04
C ASN A 9 15.15 -6.93 -2.56
N LEU A 10 13.83 -7.03 -2.78
CA LEU A 10 12.89 -5.99 -2.50
C LEU A 10 11.59 -6.54 -1.89
N ILE A 11 11.12 -5.91 -0.81
CA ILE A 11 9.79 -6.12 -0.26
C ILE A 11 9.02 -4.81 -0.34
N HIS A 12 7.98 -4.79 -1.18
CA HIS A 12 7.08 -3.65 -1.29
C HIS A 12 5.91 -3.83 -0.33
N ILE A 13 5.86 -2.97 0.66
CA ILE A 13 4.82 -2.90 1.69
C ILE A 13 3.92 -1.68 1.47
N GLY A 14 3.39 -1.52 0.27
CA GLY A 14 2.53 -0.38 -0.03
C GLY A 14 1.33 -0.29 0.91
N PHE A 15 0.99 0.92 1.38
CA PHE A 15 -0.31 1.10 2.00
C PHE A 15 -1.43 0.81 0.98
N HIS A 16 -2.57 0.34 1.47
CA HIS A 16 -3.75 0.17 0.60
C HIS A 16 -4.05 1.46 -0.16
N LYS A 17 -4.45 1.35 -1.42
CA LYS A 17 -4.80 2.50 -2.31
C LYS A 17 -3.62 3.39 -2.72
N THR A 18 -2.41 2.85 -2.72
CA THR A 18 -1.18 3.51 -3.20
C THR A 18 -0.64 2.95 -4.54
N ALA A 19 -1.54 2.45 -5.39
CA ALA A 19 -1.23 1.85 -6.70
C ALA A 19 -0.54 0.48 -6.66
N SER A 20 -0.61 -0.26 -5.54
CA SER A 20 0.01 -1.60 -5.43
C SER A 20 -0.40 -2.53 -6.58
N THR A 21 -1.70 -2.56 -6.94
CA THR A 21 -2.19 -3.36 -8.07
C THR A 21 -1.50 -2.97 -9.39
N LEU A 22 -1.35 -1.67 -9.67
CA LEU A 22 -0.70 -1.22 -10.90
C LEU A 22 0.79 -1.61 -10.93
N MET A 23 1.48 -1.48 -9.78
CA MET A 23 2.86 -1.92 -9.66
C MET A 23 3.01 -3.43 -9.86
N GLN A 24 2.15 -4.22 -9.23
CA GLN A 24 2.18 -5.68 -9.31
C GLN A 24 1.81 -6.21 -10.70
N GLU A 25 0.72 -5.71 -11.29
CA GLU A 25 0.14 -6.25 -12.54
C GLU A 25 0.87 -5.76 -13.79
N ILE A 26 1.49 -4.57 -13.72
CA ILE A 26 2.10 -3.94 -14.89
C ILE A 26 3.61 -3.81 -14.68
N ILE A 27 4.05 -3.07 -13.65
CA ILE A 27 5.47 -2.69 -13.55
C ILE A 27 6.34 -3.90 -13.20
N PHE A 28 5.96 -4.66 -12.17
CA PHE A 28 6.78 -5.78 -11.70
C PHE A 28 6.64 -7.01 -12.60
N LYS A 29 5.46 -7.20 -13.22
CA LYS A 29 5.18 -8.37 -14.05
C LYS A 29 5.69 -8.22 -15.48
N GLU A 30 5.65 -7.02 -16.07
CA GLU A 30 6.03 -6.79 -17.46
C GLU A 30 7.53 -6.50 -17.65
N ASN A 31 8.28 -6.29 -16.58
CA ASN A 31 9.71 -6.01 -16.67
C ASN A 31 10.52 -7.29 -16.44
N GLU A 32 11.29 -7.68 -17.46
CA GLU A 32 12.11 -8.90 -17.46
C GLU A 32 13.19 -8.96 -16.36
N ASN A 33 13.59 -7.81 -15.83
CA ASN A 33 14.55 -7.71 -14.74
C ASN A 33 13.89 -7.79 -13.35
N LEU A 34 12.57 -7.95 -13.27
CA LEU A 34 11.82 -8.00 -12.02
C LEU A 34 11.06 -9.34 -11.90
N ASN A 35 11.42 -10.16 -10.93
CA ASN A 35 10.75 -11.40 -10.62
C ASN A 35 9.77 -11.19 -9.45
N LEU A 36 8.49 -10.95 -9.77
CA LEU A 36 7.44 -10.84 -8.75
C LEU A 36 7.04 -12.25 -8.28
N LEU A 37 7.48 -12.62 -7.09
CA LEU A 37 7.31 -13.97 -6.53
C LEU A 37 5.85 -14.29 -6.20
N ASN A 38 5.13 -13.36 -5.58
CA ASN A 38 3.73 -13.54 -5.21
C ASN A 38 2.79 -12.83 -6.21
N SER A 39 2.70 -13.38 -7.42
CA SER A 39 1.76 -12.89 -8.44
C SER A 39 0.32 -13.27 -8.10
N LYS A 40 -0.65 -12.33 -8.22
CA LYS A 40 -2.06 -12.56 -7.92
C LYS A 40 -2.75 -13.65 -8.76
N ASP A 41 -2.19 -13.96 -9.92
CA ASP A 41 -2.72 -15.00 -10.82
C ASP A 41 -2.26 -16.42 -10.43
N GLU A 42 -1.45 -16.56 -9.40
CA GLU A 42 -0.82 -17.81 -9.04
C GLU A 42 -1.24 -18.33 -7.65
N LYS A 43 -1.26 -19.67 -7.49
CA LYS A 43 -1.47 -20.32 -6.19
C LYS A 43 -0.45 -19.89 -5.12
N LYS A 44 0.69 -19.35 -5.54
CA LYS A 44 1.75 -18.80 -4.69
C LYS A 44 1.30 -17.62 -3.85
N ASP A 45 0.53 -16.66 -4.45
CA ASP A 45 -0.01 -15.52 -3.72
C ASP A 45 -0.94 -15.96 -2.59
N LEU A 46 -1.84 -16.91 -2.87
CA LEU A 46 -2.73 -17.46 -1.86
C LEU A 46 -1.99 -18.20 -0.75
N TRP A 47 -0.90 -18.93 -1.09
CA TRP A 47 -0.08 -19.60 -0.08
C TRP A 47 0.65 -18.58 0.80
N PHE A 48 1.26 -17.54 0.22
CA PHE A 48 1.93 -16.46 0.96
C PHE A 48 0.95 -15.74 1.88
N TYR A 49 -0.21 -15.36 1.36
CA TYR A 49 -1.26 -14.73 2.15
C TYR A 49 -1.67 -15.59 3.36
N ARG A 50 -1.95 -16.88 3.15
CA ARG A 50 -2.41 -17.79 4.23
C ARG A 50 -1.33 -18.10 5.27
N ASN A 51 -0.08 -18.25 4.86
CA ASN A 51 0.99 -18.74 5.71
C ASN A 51 1.92 -17.66 6.26
N PHE A 52 1.83 -16.44 5.72
CA PHE A 52 2.64 -15.31 6.18
C PHE A 52 1.79 -14.15 6.70
N ILE A 53 0.74 -13.77 5.98
CA ILE A 53 -0.07 -12.59 6.29
C ILE A 53 -1.22 -12.94 7.22
N ASN A 54 -2.12 -13.82 6.80
CA ASN A 54 -3.38 -14.12 7.50
C ASN A 54 -3.31 -15.33 8.47
N ILE A 55 -2.12 -15.68 8.88
CA ILE A 55 -1.93 -16.70 9.93
C ILE A 55 -1.89 -16.04 11.30
N ASN A 56 -2.52 -16.66 12.30
CA ASN A 56 -2.48 -16.19 13.67
C ASN A 56 -1.03 -16.09 14.19
N ALA A 57 -0.75 -15.08 15.00
CA ALA A 57 0.60 -14.85 15.53
C ALA A 57 1.12 -16.04 16.36
N HIS A 58 0.23 -16.76 17.07
CA HIS A 58 0.58 -17.94 17.88
C HIS A 58 0.79 -19.19 17.03
N GLU A 59 0.25 -19.23 15.81
CA GLU A 59 0.37 -20.36 14.89
C GLU A 59 1.53 -20.18 13.88
N PHE A 60 2.04 -18.94 13.75
CA PHE A 60 3.12 -18.67 12.82
C PHE A 60 4.42 -19.34 13.23
N SER A 61 4.86 -20.33 12.47
CA SER A 61 6.16 -20.97 12.62
C SER A 61 7.15 -20.46 11.59
N LYS A 62 8.14 -19.67 12.02
CA LYS A 62 9.23 -19.18 11.17
C LYS A 62 9.92 -20.30 10.41
N ASN A 63 10.29 -21.38 11.11
CA ASN A 63 11.04 -22.49 10.51
C ASN A 63 10.21 -23.23 9.45
N PHE A 64 8.93 -23.47 9.73
CA PHE A 64 8.02 -24.06 8.75
C PHE A 64 7.86 -23.15 7.53
N PHE A 65 7.59 -21.85 7.76
CA PHE A 65 7.42 -20.90 6.67
C PHE A 65 8.65 -20.86 5.76
N MET A 66 9.86 -20.76 6.32
CA MET A 66 11.09 -20.70 5.56
C MET A 66 11.35 -21.97 4.75
N ALA A 67 11.17 -23.13 5.36
CA ALA A 67 11.38 -24.43 4.67
C ALA A 67 10.40 -24.64 3.51
N GLU A 68 9.16 -24.15 3.64
CA GLU A 68 8.16 -24.24 2.58
C GLU A 68 8.30 -23.12 1.53
N PHE A 69 8.81 -21.95 1.92
CA PHE A 69 9.06 -20.83 1.01
C PHE A 69 10.04 -21.25 -0.10
N ASP A 70 11.17 -21.82 0.25
CA ASP A 70 12.19 -22.26 -0.70
C ASP A 70 11.67 -23.31 -1.69
N LYS A 71 10.69 -24.15 -1.27
CA LYS A 71 10.04 -25.12 -2.16
C LYS A 71 9.01 -24.51 -3.11
N LYS A 72 8.41 -23.38 -2.72
CA LYS A 72 7.30 -22.76 -3.45
C LYS A 72 7.73 -21.64 -4.39
N PHE A 73 8.77 -20.94 -4.02
CA PHE A 73 9.23 -19.78 -4.76
C PHE A 73 10.58 -20.06 -5.42
N SER A 74 10.61 -19.94 -6.74
CA SER A 74 11.85 -20.00 -7.51
C SER A 74 12.48 -18.61 -7.50
N LEU A 75 13.59 -18.48 -6.79
CA LEU A 75 14.39 -17.27 -6.81
C LEU A 75 15.25 -17.26 -8.07
N GLU A 76 15.16 -16.17 -8.82
CA GLU A 76 16.05 -15.98 -9.97
C GLU A 76 17.43 -15.54 -9.48
N GLU A 77 18.47 -16.18 -10.02
CA GLU A 77 19.86 -15.83 -9.72
C GLU A 77 20.40 -14.86 -10.76
N ASN A 78 21.15 -13.87 -10.30
CA ASN A 78 21.88 -12.97 -11.18
C ASN A 78 22.99 -13.76 -11.93
N ASN A 79 23.03 -13.62 -13.24
CA ASN A 79 24.14 -14.12 -14.04
C ASN A 79 24.98 -12.95 -14.56
N LYS A 80 26.08 -13.27 -15.28
CA LYS A 80 27.02 -12.24 -15.79
C LYS A 80 26.38 -11.20 -16.71
N ASN A 81 25.23 -11.52 -17.30
CA ASN A 81 24.58 -10.70 -18.34
C ASN A 81 23.21 -10.16 -17.92
N THR A 82 22.59 -10.70 -16.85
CA THR A 82 21.25 -10.29 -16.43
C THR A 82 21.20 -10.09 -14.92
N LYS A 83 20.70 -8.91 -14.52
CA LYS A 83 20.43 -8.59 -13.13
C LYS A 83 18.94 -8.69 -12.92
N ILE A 84 18.53 -9.63 -12.07
CA ILE A 84 17.12 -9.86 -11.75
C ILE A 84 16.89 -9.57 -10.28
N LEU A 85 15.84 -8.81 -9.97
CA LEU A 85 15.42 -8.54 -8.61
C LEU A 85 14.22 -9.41 -8.23
N ASN A 86 14.40 -10.25 -7.22
CA ASN A 86 13.31 -11.00 -6.61
C ASN A 86 12.49 -10.08 -5.68
N ILE A 87 11.22 -9.93 -5.97
CA ILE A 87 10.31 -8.99 -5.31
C ILE A 87 9.17 -9.73 -4.63
N LEU A 88 8.89 -9.39 -3.38
CA LEU A 88 7.62 -9.65 -2.71
C LEU A 88 6.83 -8.35 -2.63
N SER A 89 5.56 -8.37 -3.00
CA SER A 89 4.73 -7.18 -3.00
C SER A 89 3.32 -7.48 -2.53
N ASP A 90 2.97 -7.02 -1.33
CA ASP A 90 1.61 -7.13 -0.81
C ASP A 90 1.26 -5.93 0.08
N GLU A 91 0.09 -5.34 -0.17
CA GLU A 91 -0.38 -4.19 0.62
C GLU A 91 -0.77 -4.57 2.05
N ASN A 92 -1.12 -5.84 2.30
CA ASN A 92 -1.42 -6.34 3.64
C ASN A 92 -0.17 -6.44 4.53
N LEU A 93 1.05 -6.39 3.97
CA LEU A 93 2.28 -6.27 4.75
C LEU A 93 2.36 -4.95 5.54
N SER A 94 1.57 -3.96 5.18
CA SER A 94 1.39 -2.73 5.97
C SER A 94 0.40 -2.91 7.14
N GLY A 95 -0.14 -4.09 7.32
CA GLY A 95 -1.17 -4.42 8.32
C GLY A 95 -2.59 -4.08 7.87
N ASP A 96 -3.57 -4.38 8.74
CA ASP A 96 -5.00 -4.15 8.49
C ASP A 96 -5.27 -2.77 7.88
N PRO A 97 -6.05 -2.69 6.78
CA PRO A 97 -6.23 -1.45 6.03
C PRO A 97 -6.81 -0.29 6.83
N PHE A 98 -7.56 -0.60 7.89
CA PHE A 98 -8.29 0.40 8.68
C PHE A 98 -7.67 0.71 10.04
N SER A 99 -6.89 -0.21 10.61
CA SER A 99 -6.30 -0.01 11.93
C SER A 99 -4.78 -0.13 11.95
N GLY A 100 -4.21 -0.93 11.05
CA GLY A 100 -2.80 -1.29 11.08
C GLY A 100 -2.37 -2.06 12.35
N ILE A 101 -3.32 -2.68 13.06
CA ILE A 101 -3.07 -3.28 14.38
C ILE A 101 -2.01 -4.40 14.34
N ASP A 102 -1.88 -5.04 13.20
CA ASP A 102 -0.94 -6.13 12.92
C ASP A 102 0.32 -5.67 12.16
N SER A 103 0.47 -4.38 11.89
CA SER A 103 1.62 -3.85 11.13
C SER A 103 2.96 -4.21 11.78
N TYR A 104 3.03 -4.14 13.11
CA TYR A 104 4.23 -4.52 13.86
C TYR A 104 4.53 -6.02 13.75
N ILE A 105 3.50 -6.87 13.74
CA ILE A 105 3.65 -8.32 13.52
C ILE A 105 4.21 -8.59 12.13
N MET A 106 3.67 -7.95 11.09
CA MET A 106 4.15 -8.10 9.72
C MET A 106 5.61 -7.66 9.58
N MET A 107 5.95 -6.51 10.13
CA MET A 107 7.31 -5.99 10.13
C MET A 107 8.31 -6.96 10.79
N ASN A 108 7.96 -7.52 11.95
CA ASN A 108 8.80 -8.50 12.65
C ASN A 108 8.91 -9.82 11.87
N ARG A 109 7.84 -10.30 11.23
CA ARG A 109 7.90 -11.48 10.38
C ARG A 109 8.87 -11.26 9.21
N ILE A 110 8.78 -10.10 8.54
CA ILE A 110 9.70 -9.75 7.45
C ILE A 110 11.15 -9.75 7.97
N PHE A 111 11.40 -9.04 9.07
CA PHE A 111 12.74 -8.94 9.66
C PHE A 111 13.33 -10.30 10.05
N ASN A 112 12.51 -11.19 10.61
CA ASN A 112 12.97 -12.49 11.07
C ASN A 112 13.14 -13.52 9.95
N CYS A 113 12.35 -13.44 8.87
CA CYS A 113 12.35 -14.45 7.81
C CYS A 113 13.30 -14.11 6.65
N PHE A 114 13.49 -12.84 6.32
CA PHE A 114 14.25 -12.43 5.13
C PHE A 114 15.57 -11.75 5.50
N GLU A 115 16.63 -12.04 4.73
CA GLU A 115 17.95 -11.47 4.96
C GLU A 115 18.14 -10.17 4.19
N ASN A 116 18.24 -9.07 4.93
CA ASN A 116 18.59 -7.72 4.42
C ASN A 116 17.84 -7.25 3.15
N PRO A 117 16.53 -7.46 3.01
CA PRO A 117 15.82 -6.94 1.86
C PRO A 117 15.78 -5.41 1.89
N LYS A 118 15.72 -4.78 0.71
CA LYS A 118 15.25 -3.39 0.62
C LYS A 118 13.75 -3.35 0.88
N ILE A 119 13.29 -2.35 1.61
CA ILE A 119 11.86 -2.14 1.90
C ILE A 119 11.39 -0.91 1.13
N LEU A 120 10.37 -1.08 0.30
CA LEU A 120 9.71 0.02 -0.40
C LEU A 120 8.39 0.32 0.28
N ILE A 121 8.24 1.54 0.79
CA ILE A 121 7.03 2.06 1.40
C ILE A 121 6.45 3.14 0.49
N VAL A 122 5.22 2.96 0.02
CA VAL A 122 4.52 3.99 -0.74
C VAL A 122 3.45 4.61 0.16
N ILE A 123 3.61 5.91 0.44
CA ILE A 123 2.64 6.71 1.21
C ILE A 123 1.80 7.58 0.28
N ARG A 124 0.62 8.02 0.75
CA ARG A 124 -0.30 8.88 0.00
C ARG A 124 -0.85 9.98 0.88
N ASN A 125 -1.20 11.13 0.29
CA ASN A 125 -1.92 12.17 1.02
C ASN A 125 -3.09 11.59 1.82
N GLN A 126 -3.18 11.91 3.11
CA GLN A 126 -4.11 11.26 4.03
C GLN A 126 -5.58 11.51 3.69
N LEU A 127 -5.94 12.71 3.23
CA LEU A 127 -7.33 13.01 2.83
C LEU A 127 -7.73 12.20 1.59
N ASP A 128 -6.84 12.12 0.59
CA ASP A 128 -7.07 11.31 -0.61
C ASP A 128 -7.12 9.81 -0.28
N MET A 129 -6.35 9.38 0.71
CA MET A 129 -6.39 8.00 1.23
C MET A 129 -7.75 7.71 1.85
N LEU A 130 -8.25 8.56 2.74
CA LEU A 130 -9.56 8.39 3.39
C LEU A 130 -10.70 8.34 2.38
N ILE A 131 -10.71 9.24 1.39
CA ILE A 131 -11.71 9.24 0.32
C ILE A 131 -11.66 7.93 -0.48
N SER A 132 -10.45 7.45 -0.78
CA SER A 132 -10.26 6.20 -1.55
C SER A 132 -10.68 4.96 -0.77
N LEU A 133 -10.41 4.91 0.53
CA LEU A 133 -10.82 3.81 1.42
C LEU A 133 -12.35 3.80 1.62
N TYR A 134 -12.95 4.97 1.81
CA TYR A 134 -14.42 5.09 1.87
C TYR A 134 -15.07 4.66 0.56
N SER A 135 -14.51 5.07 -0.59
CA SER A 135 -15.00 4.59 -1.89
C SER A 135 -14.92 3.08 -2.03
N ASN A 136 -13.88 2.46 -1.48
CA ASN A 136 -13.74 1.01 -1.45
C ASN A 136 -14.78 0.35 -0.55
N PHE A 137 -15.05 0.90 0.64
CA PHE A 137 -16.14 0.45 1.51
C PHE A 137 -17.48 0.47 0.80
N ILE A 138 -17.81 1.56 0.11
CA ILE A 138 -19.06 1.66 -0.68
C ILE A 138 -19.08 0.66 -1.85
N ASN A 139 -17.95 0.42 -2.52
CA ASN A 139 -17.85 -0.57 -3.58
C ASN A 139 -18.17 -1.98 -3.11
N ASN A 140 -17.79 -2.30 -1.89
CA ASN A 140 -18.03 -3.60 -1.26
C ASN A 140 -19.43 -3.72 -0.61
N GLY A 141 -20.34 -2.82 -0.94
CA GLY A 141 -21.73 -2.89 -0.47
C GLY A 141 -22.03 -2.03 0.75
N GLY A 142 -21.09 -1.20 1.20
CA GLY A 142 -21.30 -0.27 2.32
C GLY A 142 -22.43 0.72 2.06
N THR A 143 -23.21 1.04 3.11
CA THR A 143 -24.38 1.92 3.04
C THR A 143 -24.26 3.17 3.91
N LYS A 144 -23.27 3.22 4.79
CA LYS A 144 -23.09 4.31 5.75
C LYS A 144 -22.58 5.60 5.10
N SER A 145 -22.94 6.75 5.70
CA SER A 145 -22.31 8.03 5.34
C SER A 145 -20.83 8.03 5.71
N PHE A 146 -20.05 8.97 5.16
CA PHE A 146 -18.63 9.09 5.50
C PHE A 146 -18.42 9.30 7.00
N GLU A 147 -19.23 10.12 7.64
CA GLU A 147 -19.15 10.41 9.08
C GLU A 147 -19.43 9.17 9.93
N ALA A 148 -20.48 8.43 9.60
CA ALA A 148 -20.82 7.20 10.30
C ALA A 148 -19.79 6.09 10.06
N TRP A 149 -19.16 6.07 8.88
CA TRP A 149 -18.11 5.12 8.55
C TRP A 149 -16.80 5.45 9.29
N ILE A 150 -16.34 6.72 9.26
CA ILE A 150 -15.04 7.08 9.85
C ILE A 150 -15.00 6.88 11.38
N SER A 151 -16.15 6.99 12.05
CA SER A 151 -16.29 6.77 13.49
C SER A 151 -16.86 5.40 13.85
N GLY A 152 -17.17 4.57 12.86
CA GLY A 152 -17.83 3.28 13.03
C GLY A 152 -16.88 2.10 13.22
N PRO A 153 -17.46 0.89 13.46
CA PRO A 153 -16.68 -0.33 13.66
C PRO A 153 -15.87 -0.74 12.42
N GLU A 154 -16.28 -0.34 11.20
CA GLU A 154 -15.56 -0.63 9.95
C GLU A 154 -14.16 -0.02 9.93
N THR A 155 -13.97 1.12 10.59
CA THR A 155 -12.67 1.80 10.73
C THR A 155 -12.08 1.58 12.12
N ARG A 156 -12.60 0.61 12.86
CA ARG A 156 -12.24 0.38 14.25
C ARG A 156 -12.37 1.66 15.10
N TRP A 157 -13.52 2.33 14.99
CA TRP A 157 -13.83 3.58 15.70
C TRP A 157 -12.76 4.66 15.51
N GLY A 158 -12.38 4.89 14.26
CA GLY A 158 -11.43 5.94 13.87
C GLY A 158 -9.95 5.58 14.04
N MET A 159 -9.60 4.33 14.36
CA MET A 159 -8.19 3.89 14.39
C MET A 159 -7.46 4.09 13.08
N ILE A 160 -8.18 4.13 11.95
CA ILE A 160 -7.63 4.48 10.64
C ILE A 160 -6.82 5.77 10.66
N LEU A 161 -7.20 6.76 11.47
CA LEU A 161 -6.46 8.03 11.59
C LEU A 161 -5.11 7.85 12.27
N LYS A 162 -4.98 6.84 13.15
CA LYS A 162 -3.70 6.47 13.77
C LYS A 162 -2.80 5.75 12.76
N LYS A 163 -3.37 4.86 11.93
CA LYS A 163 -2.62 4.19 10.85
C LYS A 163 -2.03 5.19 9.85
N LEU A 164 -2.68 6.31 9.63
CA LEU A 164 -2.19 7.35 8.71
C LEU A 164 -1.06 8.22 9.32
N ASN A 165 -0.58 7.89 10.52
CA ASN A 165 0.67 8.43 11.06
C ASN A 165 1.87 7.67 10.45
N TYR A 166 2.23 8.04 9.24
CA TYR A 166 3.33 7.40 8.49
C TYR A 166 4.69 7.51 9.19
N LEU A 167 4.92 8.60 9.93
CA LEU A 167 6.20 8.84 10.62
C LEU A 167 6.58 7.68 11.54
N GLN A 168 5.64 7.21 12.39
CA GLN A 168 5.96 6.15 13.33
C GLN A 168 6.28 4.84 12.62
N ILE A 169 5.47 4.45 11.64
CA ILE A 169 5.68 3.20 10.89
C ILE A 169 7.03 3.22 10.16
N ILE A 170 7.38 4.35 9.55
CA ILE A 170 8.64 4.49 8.83
C ILE A 170 9.84 4.43 9.79
N LYS A 171 9.74 5.08 10.96
CA LYS A 171 10.76 4.99 12.00
C LYS A 171 10.99 3.55 12.44
N ASP A 172 9.90 2.82 12.72
CA ASP A 172 9.96 1.42 13.16
C ASP A 172 10.64 0.52 12.10
N TYR A 173 10.33 0.75 10.80
CA TYR A 173 11.01 0.05 9.72
C TYR A 173 12.49 0.43 9.61
N GLN A 174 12.85 1.71 9.74
CA GLN A 174 14.27 2.13 9.66
C GLN A 174 15.08 1.63 10.87
N GLU A 175 14.48 1.50 12.02
CA GLU A 175 15.11 0.91 13.20
C GLU A 175 15.50 -0.55 12.98
N LEU A 176 14.62 -1.36 12.35
CA LEU A 176 14.90 -2.77 12.09
C LEU A 176 15.75 -3.01 10.84
N PHE A 177 15.49 -2.28 9.75
CA PHE A 177 16.09 -2.55 8.44
C PHE A 177 17.19 -1.55 8.06
N THR A 178 17.46 -0.58 8.90
CA THR A 178 18.34 0.59 8.67
C THR A 178 17.78 1.58 7.63
N GLU A 179 18.15 2.84 7.76
CA GLU A 179 17.70 3.92 6.87
C GLU A 179 18.00 3.64 5.39
N LYS A 180 19.20 3.15 5.08
CA LYS A 180 19.64 2.84 3.71
C LYS A 180 18.83 1.74 3.01
N ASN A 181 18.16 0.89 3.79
CA ASN A 181 17.34 -0.21 3.28
C ASN A 181 15.86 0.11 3.22
N VAL A 182 15.41 1.26 3.73
CA VAL A 182 14.00 1.67 3.71
C VAL A 182 13.81 2.87 2.78
N LYS A 183 13.17 2.65 1.65
CA LYS A 183 12.82 3.72 0.70
C LYS A 183 11.36 4.10 0.85
N VAL A 184 11.13 5.40 0.99
CA VAL A 184 9.78 5.97 1.03
C VAL A 184 9.52 6.75 -0.24
N ILE A 185 8.39 6.49 -0.91
CA ILE A 185 7.95 7.23 -2.10
C ILE A 185 6.53 7.74 -1.85
N CYS A 186 6.27 9.01 -2.17
CA CYS A 186 4.91 9.54 -2.22
C CYS A 186 4.18 9.04 -3.47
N TYR A 187 2.95 8.53 -3.30
CA TYR A 187 2.09 8.12 -4.43
C TYR A 187 1.99 9.21 -5.50
N GLU A 188 2.00 10.45 -5.10
CA GLU A 188 1.92 11.62 -5.95
C GLU A 188 3.15 11.79 -6.86
N ASN A 189 4.27 11.23 -6.45
CA ASN A 189 5.55 11.28 -7.14
C ASN A 189 5.94 9.94 -7.80
N LEU A 190 5.08 8.91 -7.74
CA LEU A 190 5.42 7.56 -8.25
C LEU A 190 6.02 7.58 -9.66
N TRP A 191 5.50 8.45 -10.52
CA TRP A 191 5.86 8.54 -11.93
C TRP A 191 6.86 9.65 -12.23
N ASN A 192 7.36 10.32 -11.22
CA ASN A 192 8.39 11.34 -11.38
C ASN A 192 9.75 10.66 -11.65
N SER A 193 10.51 11.20 -12.62
CA SER A 193 11.81 10.66 -13.02
C SER A 193 12.86 10.74 -11.90
N ASP A 194 12.78 11.76 -11.06
CA ASP A 194 13.86 12.15 -10.16
C ASP A 194 13.69 11.55 -8.76
N ASN A 195 12.45 11.36 -8.31
CA ASN A 195 12.16 10.90 -6.94
C ASN A 195 11.04 9.85 -6.88
N GLY A 196 10.66 9.25 -8.02
CA GLY A 196 9.68 8.18 -8.13
C GLY A 196 10.31 6.79 -8.25
N LEU A 197 9.50 5.84 -8.77
CA LEU A 197 9.93 4.46 -8.94
C LEU A 197 11.13 4.32 -9.90
N ALA A 198 11.18 5.10 -10.99
CA ALA A 198 12.28 5.01 -11.94
C ALA A 198 13.62 5.36 -11.27
N SER A 199 13.65 6.42 -10.47
CA SER A 199 14.84 6.79 -9.70
C SER A 199 15.24 5.71 -8.70
N PHE A 200 14.26 5.12 -8.01
CA PHE A 200 14.52 4.05 -7.06
C PHE A 200 15.12 2.80 -7.73
N PHE A 201 14.56 2.36 -8.87
CA PHE A 201 15.06 1.16 -9.54
C PHE A 201 16.43 1.37 -10.22
N LYS A 202 16.83 2.62 -10.52
CA LYS A 202 18.20 2.94 -10.94
C LYS A 202 19.23 2.60 -9.89
N GLU A 203 18.88 2.62 -8.59
CA GLU A 203 19.77 2.18 -7.51
C GLU A 203 20.17 0.70 -7.65
N PHE A 204 19.34 -0.09 -8.36
CA PHE A 204 19.61 -1.49 -8.72
C PHE A 204 20.14 -1.66 -10.16
N GLU A 205 20.48 -0.56 -10.86
CA GLU A 205 20.88 -0.55 -12.26
C GLU A 205 19.78 -1.04 -13.23
N ILE A 206 18.52 -0.95 -12.79
CA ILE A 206 17.34 -1.30 -13.60
C ILE A 206 16.70 -0.01 -14.12
N ASN A 207 16.56 0.08 -15.43
CA ASN A 207 15.88 1.18 -16.08
C ASN A 207 14.39 0.82 -16.27
N LEU A 208 13.52 1.50 -15.51
CA LEU A 208 12.09 1.43 -15.74
C LEU A 208 11.70 2.47 -16.80
N ASN A 209 11.34 2.01 -17.97
CA ASN A 209 10.76 2.86 -19.01
C ASN A 209 9.24 2.93 -18.79
N PHE A 210 8.78 3.99 -18.14
CA PHE A 210 7.35 4.26 -18.10
C PHE A 210 6.91 4.78 -19.48
N ALA A 211 6.19 3.96 -20.25
CA ALA A 211 5.43 4.50 -21.36
C ALA A 211 4.52 5.61 -20.79
N ASN A 212 4.53 6.80 -21.40
CA ASN A 212 3.85 8.03 -20.94
C ASN A 212 2.32 7.91 -20.70
N ASN A 213 1.75 6.71 -20.64
CA ASN A 213 0.34 6.40 -20.67
C ASN A 213 -0.19 5.54 -19.53
N TYR A 214 0.56 5.35 -18.42
CA TYR A 214 -0.02 4.63 -17.29
C TYR A 214 -1.18 5.41 -16.68
N LYS A 215 -2.39 5.04 -17.08
CA LYS A 215 -3.61 5.55 -16.46
C LYS A 215 -3.87 4.76 -15.18
N PRO A 216 -4.24 5.41 -14.09
CA PRO A 216 -4.65 4.70 -12.88
C PRO A 216 -5.73 3.67 -13.22
N LEU A 217 -5.48 2.39 -12.92
CA LEU A 217 -6.45 1.30 -13.14
C LEU A 217 -7.74 1.54 -12.37
N ASN A 218 -7.64 2.13 -11.19
CA ASN A 218 -8.77 2.44 -10.32
C ASN A 218 -8.83 3.95 -10.05
N ARG A 219 -9.80 4.64 -10.65
CA ARG A 219 -10.08 6.05 -10.36
C ARG A 219 -10.89 6.16 -9.07
N GLY A 220 -10.43 6.97 -8.13
CA GLY A 220 -11.24 7.35 -6.97
C GLY A 220 -12.53 8.06 -7.41
N ARG A 221 -13.61 7.95 -6.59
CA ARG A 221 -14.87 8.64 -6.82
C ARG A 221 -15.05 9.80 -5.86
N SER A 222 -15.83 10.81 -6.29
CA SER A 222 -16.25 11.90 -5.42
C SER A 222 -17.16 11.39 -4.29
N LEU A 223 -17.19 12.11 -3.18
CA LEU A 223 -18.08 11.78 -2.04
C LEU A 223 -19.56 11.87 -2.43
N PHE A 224 -19.91 12.78 -3.36
CA PHE A 224 -21.27 12.85 -3.88
C PHE A 224 -21.70 11.55 -4.56
N LEU A 225 -20.87 11.01 -5.46
CA LEU A 225 -21.16 9.72 -6.10
C LEU A 225 -21.18 8.58 -5.09
N ASN A 226 -20.32 8.59 -4.09
CA ASN A 226 -20.33 7.59 -3.03
C ASN A 226 -21.65 7.60 -2.24
N LYS A 227 -22.28 8.76 -2.00
CA LYS A 227 -23.61 8.84 -1.38
C LYS A 227 -24.68 8.18 -2.25
N ILE A 228 -24.66 8.40 -3.56
CA ILE A 228 -25.59 7.75 -4.48
C ILE A 228 -25.40 6.22 -4.48
N PHE A 229 -24.15 5.76 -4.53
CA PHE A 229 -23.87 4.33 -4.49
C PHE A 229 -24.22 3.69 -3.14
N ALA A 230 -24.04 4.39 -2.02
CA ALA A 230 -24.49 3.94 -0.70
C ALA A 230 -26.02 3.74 -0.67
N PHE A 231 -26.76 4.68 -1.25
CA PHE A 231 -28.23 4.54 -1.39
C PHE A 231 -28.62 3.37 -2.28
N LEU A 232 -27.93 3.18 -3.42
CA LEU A 232 -28.18 2.01 -4.28
C LEU A 232 -27.83 0.68 -3.59
N ASN A 233 -26.84 0.66 -2.73
CA ASN A 233 -26.53 -0.50 -1.90
C ASN A 233 -27.65 -0.77 -0.89
N PHE A 234 -28.17 0.30 -0.26
CA PHE A 234 -29.28 0.18 0.71
C PHE A 234 -30.54 -0.41 0.09
N ILE A 235 -30.90 -0.01 -1.13
CA ILE A 235 -32.08 -0.55 -1.85
C ILE A 235 -31.76 -1.83 -2.64
N GLU A 236 -30.54 -2.38 -2.47
CA GLU A 236 -30.05 -3.61 -3.12
C GLU A 236 -30.17 -3.62 -4.67
N ASN A 237 -30.24 -2.45 -5.30
CA ASN A 237 -30.37 -2.34 -6.75
C ASN A 237 -29.05 -2.58 -7.50
N LYS A 238 -28.71 -3.85 -7.66
CA LYS A 238 -27.49 -4.29 -8.35
C LYS A 238 -27.43 -3.86 -9.82
N PHE A 239 -28.57 -3.76 -10.50
CA PHE A 239 -28.64 -3.41 -11.91
C PHE A 239 -28.29 -1.94 -12.14
N LEU A 240 -28.98 -1.01 -11.46
CA LEU A 240 -28.67 0.41 -11.54
C LEU A 240 -27.24 0.70 -11.08
N ARG A 241 -26.77 0.04 -10.02
CA ARG A 241 -25.40 0.16 -9.54
C ARG A 241 -24.38 -0.20 -10.63
N LYS A 242 -24.59 -1.31 -11.38
CA LYS A 242 -23.69 -1.74 -12.46
C LYS A 242 -23.66 -0.73 -13.61
N ILE A 243 -24.79 -0.19 -14.00
CA ILE A 243 -24.91 0.84 -15.04
C ILE A 243 -24.18 2.12 -14.59
N MET A 244 -24.50 2.63 -13.42
CA MET A 244 -23.91 3.86 -12.90
C MET A 244 -22.40 3.73 -12.71
N PHE A 245 -21.92 2.57 -12.25
CA PHE A 245 -20.48 2.31 -12.11
C PHE A 245 -19.74 2.43 -13.44
N LYS A 246 -20.35 2.03 -14.54
CA LYS A 246 -19.78 2.11 -15.89
C LYS A 246 -19.67 3.55 -16.40
N TYR A 247 -20.66 4.41 -16.07
CA TYR A 247 -20.79 5.75 -16.66
C TYR A 247 -20.40 6.91 -15.73
N LEU A 248 -20.42 6.71 -14.41
CA LEU A 248 -20.19 7.76 -13.43
C LEU A 248 -18.87 7.55 -12.67
N ASN A 249 -17.79 8.06 -13.24
CA ASN A 249 -16.46 8.05 -12.64
C ASN A 249 -15.88 9.46 -12.53
N ASN A 250 -16.36 10.24 -11.55
CA ASN A 250 -15.79 11.55 -11.26
C ASN A 250 -14.70 11.42 -10.19
N LYS A 251 -13.52 11.99 -10.46
CA LYS A 251 -12.42 12.07 -9.49
C LYS A 251 -12.88 12.86 -8.24
N PRO A 252 -12.30 12.58 -7.06
CA PRO A 252 -12.47 13.43 -5.89
C PRO A 252 -12.12 14.89 -6.20
N SER A 253 -12.96 15.80 -5.72
CA SER A 253 -12.82 17.24 -5.90
C SER A 253 -12.11 17.90 -4.70
N LEU A 254 -11.73 19.17 -4.85
CA LEU A 254 -11.26 19.98 -3.72
C LEU A 254 -12.33 20.11 -2.62
N ASN A 255 -13.62 20.16 -3.00
CA ASN A 255 -14.72 20.18 -2.04
C ASN A 255 -14.81 18.87 -1.22
N ASP A 256 -14.54 17.72 -1.83
CA ASP A 256 -14.50 16.44 -1.11
C ASP A 256 -13.38 16.45 -0.05
N ARG A 257 -12.21 16.99 -0.38
CA ARG A 257 -11.09 17.10 0.58
C ARG A 257 -11.44 18.06 1.71
N LYS A 258 -12.03 19.23 1.40
CA LYS A 258 -12.48 20.20 2.40
C LYS A 258 -13.49 19.56 3.35
N PHE A 259 -14.46 18.84 2.83
CA PHE A 259 -15.45 18.13 3.63
C PHE A 259 -14.77 17.08 4.57
N VAL A 260 -13.87 16.25 4.05
CA VAL A 260 -13.16 15.27 4.90
C VAL A 260 -12.34 15.98 5.98
N LYS A 261 -11.61 17.03 5.63
CA LYS A 261 -10.84 17.85 6.58
C LYS A 261 -11.70 18.39 7.71
N GLU A 262 -12.91 18.92 7.41
CA GLU A 262 -13.86 19.38 8.41
C GLU A 262 -14.31 18.24 9.33
N LYS A 263 -14.61 17.06 8.78
CA LYS A 263 -15.06 15.90 9.58
C LYS A 263 -13.99 15.30 10.50
N ILE A 264 -12.71 15.48 10.18
CA ILE A 264 -11.59 15.04 11.01
C ILE A 264 -10.82 16.20 11.63
N SER A 265 -11.43 17.38 11.75
CA SER A 265 -10.75 18.63 12.15
C SER A 265 -9.95 18.50 13.44
N GLY A 266 -10.47 17.78 14.44
CA GLY A 266 -9.77 17.52 15.70
C GLY A 266 -8.47 16.71 15.57
N GLN A 267 -8.33 15.87 14.51
CA GLN A 267 -7.16 15.06 14.24
C GLN A 267 -6.29 15.64 13.11
N PHE A 268 -6.83 16.55 12.31
CA PHE A 268 -6.15 17.06 11.13
C PHE A 268 -4.89 17.85 11.48
N SER A 269 -4.92 18.67 12.52
CA SER A 269 -3.74 19.39 13.01
C SER A 269 -2.60 18.46 13.41
N LYS A 270 -2.93 17.30 14.01
CA LYS A 270 -1.95 16.27 14.34
C LYS A 270 -1.37 15.60 13.09
N ILE A 271 -2.19 15.36 12.07
CA ILE A 271 -1.71 14.84 10.78
C ILE A 271 -0.70 15.81 10.16
N ILE A 272 -1.01 17.10 10.13
CA ILE A 272 -0.10 18.14 9.61
C ILE A 272 1.21 18.20 10.41
N SER A 273 1.14 18.15 11.75
CA SER A 273 2.34 18.12 12.60
C SER A 273 3.20 16.91 12.28
N ASN A 274 2.61 15.72 12.19
CA ASN A 274 3.32 14.50 11.84
C ASN A 274 3.94 14.55 10.45
N ASN A 275 3.27 15.16 9.46
CA ASN A 275 3.83 15.33 8.13
C ASN A 275 5.05 16.29 8.11
N LYS A 276 5.03 17.37 8.90
CA LYS A 276 6.19 18.25 9.05
C LYS A 276 7.39 17.55 9.70
N GLU A 277 7.13 16.71 10.71
CA GLU A 277 8.16 15.89 11.32
C GLU A 277 8.69 14.82 10.35
N LEU A 278 7.80 14.23 9.54
CA LEU A 278 8.16 13.24 8.52
C LEU A 278 9.07 13.84 7.44
N GLU A 279 8.79 15.07 6.96
CA GLU A 279 9.68 15.78 6.03
C GLU A 279 11.09 15.93 6.60
N LYS A 280 11.19 16.39 7.85
CA LYS A 280 12.48 16.56 8.54
C LYS A 280 13.19 15.23 8.71
N PHE A 281 12.46 14.19 9.07
CA PHE A 281 13.02 12.86 9.32
C PHE A 281 13.54 12.19 8.04
N LEU A 282 12.82 12.33 6.93
CA LEU A 282 13.20 11.75 5.64
C LEU A 282 14.16 12.65 4.85
N ASN A 283 14.39 13.87 5.28
CA ASN A 283 15.19 14.87 4.58
C ASN A 283 14.78 15.07 3.11
N PHE A 284 13.48 15.04 2.84
CA PHE A 284 12.90 15.40 1.53
C PHE A 284 11.54 16.10 1.67
N ASN A 285 11.19 16.93 0.69
CA ASN A 285 9.93 17.67 0.70
C ASN A 285 8.74 16.78 0.31
N LEU A 286 7.74 16.69 1.18
CA LEU A 286 6.47 16.10 0.85
C LEU A 286 5.69 16.98 -0.16
N PRO A 287 4.91 16.41 -1.08
CA PRO A 287 4.03 17.20 -1.94
C PRO A 287 3.13 18.16 -1.13
N LYS A 288 3.00 19.41 -1.61
CA LYS A 288 2.24 20.50 -0.91
C LYS A 288 0.89 20.04 -0.35
N LYS A 289 0.20 19.19 -1.08
CA LYS A 289 -1.12 18.69 -0.67
C LYS A 289 -1.13 17.85 0.62
N TYR A 290 0.02 17.45 1.17
CA TYR A 290 0.11 16.81 2.49
C TYR A 290 -0.13 17.79 3.63
N PHE A 291 -0.16 19.09 3.36
CA PHE A 291 -0.33 20.18 4.32
C PHE A 291 -1.65 20.96 4.10
N ASP A 292 -2.37 20.70 3.00
CA ASP A 292 -3.65 21.33 2.64
C ASP A 292 -4.83 20.52 3.21
#